data_0d5d84400cd88c9ff480495841fdcee8
#
_entry.id   0d5d84400cd88c9ff480495841fdcee8
#
_cell.length_a   1.000
_cell.length_b   1.000
_cell.length_c   1.000
_cell.angle_alpha   90.00
_cell.angle_beta   90.00
_cell.angle_gamma   90.00
#
_symmetry.space_group_name_H-M   'P 1'
#
loop_
_entity.id
_entity.type
_entity.pdbx_description
1 polymer ?
#
loop_
_entity_poly.entity_id
_entity_poly.type
_entity_poly.pdbx_seq_one_letter_code
_entity_poly.pdbx_strand_id
1 'polypeptide(L)'
;MVTRNKDVVFWDVDTQFDFLLPGGRLYVPGAERILSNLRLLTSLAADQAVPVISSTCAHLPGDPELKTYGEHCMLGTPGQQKVPGTLLPHRFTVPNRPILLPKLDPLQQIILEKQAFDVFTNPNTDEVVHRLGEGLRVVLYGVTTDICVARAANSLLDRGHRVDLVKEATVALDLRRARAVLRSFIDRGGRLVSINDIATYARAA
;
A
#
# COMPACT_ATOMS: atom_id res chain seq x y z
N MET A 1 -20.00 13.89 -15.40
CA MET A 1 -19.78 12.81 -14.42
C MET A 1 -18.52 12.07 -14.85
N VAL A 2 -17.47 12.05 -14.04
CA VAL A 2 -16.27 11.25 -14.34
C VAL A 2 -16.68 9.79 -14.11
N THR A 3 -16.67 8.97 -15.15
CA THR A 3 -16.91 7.53 -15.03
C THR A 3 -15.76 6.92 -14.24
N ARG A 4 -16.05 6.35 -13.08
CA ARG A 4 -15.08 5.66 -12.22
C ARG A 4 -14.47 4.49 -13.03
N ASN A 5 -13.14 4.48 -13.21
CA ASN A 5 -12.48 3.31 -13.79
C ASN A 5 -12.54 2.17 -12.78
N LYS A 6 -13.47 1.23 -12.99
CA LYS A 6 -13.79 0.15 -12.05
C LYS A 6 -12.72 -0.94 -11.99
N ASP A 7 -11.78 -0.95 -12.94
CA ASP A 7 -10.80 -2.02 -13.09
C ASP A 7 -9.42 -1.68 -12.49
N VAL A 8 -9.24 -0.45 -12.00
CA VAL A 8 -7.98 0.03 -11.43
C VAL A 8 -8.16 0.39 -9.96
N VAL A 9 -7.20 0.01 -9.14
CA VAL A 9 -7.07 0.43 -7.75
C VAL A 9 -5.62 0.84 -7.47
N PHE A 10 -5.42 1.90 -6.70
CA PHE A 10 -4.11 2.27 -6.19
C PHE A 10 -3.90 1.62 -4.84
N TRP A 11 -2.73 1.04 -4.62
CA TRP A 11 -2.40 0.36 -3.37
C TRP A 11 -1.14 0.93 -2.74
N ASP A 12 -1.34 1.64 -1.65
CA ASP A 12 -0.33 2.36 -0.89
C ASP A 12 0.09 1.53 0.33
N VAL A 13 1.33 1.06 0.36
CA VAL A 13 1.84 0.16 1.39
C VAL A 13 2.64 0.95 2.44
N ASP A 14 2.14 0.98 3.67
CA ASP A 14 2.84 1.35 4.91
C ASP A 14 3.57 2.71 4.84
N THR A 15 2.95 3.72 4.22
CA THR A 15 3.54 5.06 4.09
C THR A 15 3.39 5.87 5.37
N GLN A 16 3.97 5.34 6.45
CA GLN A 16 3.89 5.82 7.83
C GLN A 16 5.13 6.59 8.25
N PHE A 17 5.01 7.44 9.28
CA PHE A 17 6.10 8.27 9.78
C PHE A 17 7.32 7.44 10.20
N ASP A 18 7.12 6.34 10.92
CA ASP A 18 8.22 5.51 11.42
C ASP A 18 9.09 4.90 10.30
N PHE A 19 8.54 4.73 9.10
CA PHE A 19 9.29 4.21 7.95
C PHE A 19 9.87 5.30 7.05
N LEU A 20 9.12 6.39 6.82
CA LEU A 20 9.42 7.34 5.75
C LEU A 20 10.25 8.54 6.20
N LEU A 21 10.25 8.87 7.48
CA LEU A 21 10.88 10.11 7.94
C LEU A 21 12.14 9.84 8.79
N PRO A 22 13.19 10.64 8.61
CA PRO A 22 14.33 10.61 9.53
C PRO A 22 13.86 10.84 10.98
N GLY A 23 14.30 9.97 11.89
CA GLY A 23 13.81 9.95 13.27
C GLY A 23 12.66 8.99 13.54
N GLY A 24 12.08 8.37 12.51
CA GLY A 24 11.16 7.24 12.65
C GLY A 24 11.84 6.03 13.27
N ARG A 25 11.11 5.24 14.06
CA ARG A 25 11.67 4.11 14.83
C ARG A 25 12.22 2.97 13.96
N LEU A 26 11.70 2.84 12.74
CA LEU A 26 12.21 1.90 11.73
C LEU A 26 12.40 2.62 10.39
N TYR A 27 13.06 3.78 10.47
CA TYR A 27 13.31 4.58 9.28
C TYR A 27 14.07 3.81 8.20
N VAL A 28 13.53 3.82 6.99
CA VAL A 28 14.14 3.21 5.81
C VAL A 28 15.05 4.26 5.14
N PRO A 29 16.37 4.05 5.11
CA PRO A 29 17.29 5.05 4.58
C PRO A 29 16.92 5.51 3.16
N GLY A 30 16.67 6.81 3.00
CA GLY A 30 16.32 7.42 1.73
C GLY A 30 14.82 7.38 1.37
N ALA A 31 13.97 6.86 2.26
CA ALA A 31 12.52 6.78 2.01
C ALA A 31 11.86 8.17 1.87
N GLU A 32 12.43 9.20 2.47
CA GLU A 32 11.93 10.57 2.31
C GLU A 32 11.99 11.07 0.85
N ARG A 33 12.85 10.47 0.02
CA ARG A 33 13.00 10.85 -1.40
C ARG A 33 11.80 10.47 -2.24
N ILE A 34 11.01 9.47 -1.82
CA ILE A 34 9.82 9.07 -2.57
C ILE A 34 8.56 9.85 -2.16
N LEU A 35 8.60 10.73 -1.16
CA LEU A 35 7.43 11.46 -0.66
C LEU A 35 6.70 12.26 -1.75
N SER A 36 7.44 12.90 -2.68
CA SER A 36 6.86 13.62 -3.81
C SER A 36 6.09 12.69 -4.75
N ASN A 37 6.64 11.50 -5.01
CA ASN A 37 6.03 10.50 -5.86
C ASN A 37 4.78 9.88 -5.22
N LEU A 38 4.82 9.64 -3.90
CA LEU A 38 3.66 9.16 -3.14
C LEU A 38 2.51 10.17 -3.20
N ARG A 39 2.80 11.47 -2.99
CA ARG A 39 1.82 12.55 -3.12
C ARG A 39 1.22 12.62 -4.53
N LEU A 40 2.08 12.52 -5.55
CA LEU A 40 1.63 12.55 -6.94
C LEU A 40 0.67 11.40 -7.25
N LEU A 41 1.00 10.17 -6.82
CA LEU A 41 0.12 9.01 -7.02
C LEU A 41 -1.21 9.17 -6.27
N THR A 42 -1.18 9.67 -5.04
CA THR A 42 -2.40 9.93 -4.26
C THR A 42 -3.28 10.99 -4.92
N SER A 43 -2.68 12.07 -5.45
CA SER A 43 -3.41 13.11 -6.20
C SER A 43 -3.99 12.56 -7.50
N LEU A 44 -3.21 11.79 -8.27
CA LEU A 44 -3.69 11.15 -9.50
C LEU A 44 -4.91 10.25 -9.23
N ALA A 45 -4.86 9.45 -8.15
CA ALA A 45 -5.99 8.60 -7.78
C ALA A 45 -7.25 9.44 -7.46
N ALA A 46 -7.08 10.55 -6.72
CA ALA A 46 -8.18 11.44 -6.37
C ALA A 46 -8.78 12.12 -7.61
N ASP A 47 -7.93 12.69 -8.47
CA ASP A 47 -8.35 13.43 -9.68
C ASP A 47 -9.11 12.53 -10.67
N GLN A 48 -8.81 11.24 -10.65
CA GLN A 48 -9.42 10.25 -11.55
C GLN A 48 -10.54 9.43 -10.91
N ALA A 49 -10.89 9.76 -9.67
CA ALA A 49 -11.86 9.01 -8.87
C ALA A 49 -11.54 7.49 -8.77
N VAL A 50 -10.25 7.13 -8.79
CA VAL A 50 -9.78 5.76 -8.58
C VAL A 50 -9.67 5.50 -7.07
N PRO A 51 -10.20 4.38 -6.55
CA PRO A 51 -10.10 4.06 -5.12
C PRO A 51 -8.65 3.79 -4.72
N VAL A 52 -8.28 4.22 -3.51
CA VAL A 52 -7.00 3.91 -2.89
C VAL A 52 -7.21 2.91 -1.76
N ILE A 53 -6.50 1.80 -1.78
CA ILE A 53 -6.28 0.96 -0.61
C ILE A 53 -4.94 1.34 0.00
N SER A 54 -4.89 1.45 1.31
CA SER A 54 -3.64 1.62 2.05
C SER A 54 -3.50 0.53 3.08
N SER A 55 -2.30 -0.03 3.24
CA SER A 55 -1.99 -0.76 4.46
C SER A 55 -1.24 0.13 5.46
N THR A 56 -1.39 -0.18 6.74
CA THR A 56 -0.64 0.44 7.82
C THR A 56 -0.31 -0.59 8.89
N CYS A 57 0.93 -0.64 9.32
CA CYS A 57 1.28 -1.36 10.54
C CYS A 57 0.60 -0.68 11.75
N ALA A 58 0.05 -1.48 12.65
CA ALA A 58 -0.64 -1.04 13.86
C ALA A 58 -0.30 -2.01 14.99
N HIS A 59 0.98 -2.03 15.38
CA HIS A 59 1.50 -3.03 16.29
C HIS A 59 1.02 -2.85 17.71
N LEU A 60 0.79 -3.98 18.39
CA LEU A 60 0.52 -4.06 19.80
C LEU A 60 1.76 -4.57 20.55
N PRO A 61 1.90 -4.24 21.84
CA PRO A 61 2.97 -4.82 22.65
C PRO A 61 2.95 -6.35 22.59
N GLY A 62 4.10 -6.95 22.26
CA GLY A 62 4.23 -8.41 22.16
C GLY A 62 4.04 -8.98 20.74
N ASP A 63 3.72 -8.20 19.74
CA ASP A 63 3.66 -8.68 18.35
C ASP A 63 5.00 -9.32 17.95
N PRO A 64 4.97 -10.50 17.28
CA PRO A 64 6.19 -11.25 16.95
C PRO A 64 7.21 -10.47 16.12
N GLU A 65 6.73 -9.60 15.24
CA GLU A 65 7.57 -8.77 14.36
C GLU A 65 8.49 -7.83 15.14
N LEU A 66 8.03 -7.34 16.30
CA LEU A 66 8.79 -6.43 17.15
C LEU A 66 10.05 -7.05 17.72
N LYS A 67 10.12 -8.40 17.84
CA LYS A 67 11.33 -9.11 18.26
C LYS A 67 12.48 -8.97 17.28
N THR A 68 12.17 -8.79 16.00
CA THR A 68 13.17 -8.70 14.93
C THR A 68 13.51 -7.26 14.59
N TYR A 69 12.51 -6.36 14.55
CA TYR A 69 12.67 -4.99 14.05
C TYR A 69 12.57 -3.92 15.14
N GLY A 70 12.32 -4.31 16.40
CA GLY A 70 12.07 -3.36 17.48
C GLY A 70 10.67 -2.73 17.39
N GLU A 71 10.35 -1.91 18.38
CA GLU A 71 9.08 -1.18 18.41
C GLU A 71 9.03 -0.15 17.29
N HIS A 72 8.02 -0.23 16.44
CA HIS A 72 7.69 0.71 15.39
C HIS A 72 6.21 0.69 15.09
N CYS A 73 5.67 1.75 14.54
CA CYS A 73 4.26 1.88 14.17
C CYS A 73 3.29 1.34 15.24
N MET A 74 3.62 1.58 16.53
CA MET A 74 2.80 1.14 17.65
C MET A 74 1.44 1.83 17.59
N LEU A 75 0.37 1.08 17.78
CA LEU A 75 -1.01 1.58 17.68
C LEU A 75 -1.22 2.84 18.54
N GLY A 76 -1.77 3.89 17.92
CA GLY A 76 -2.06 5.17 18.55
C GLY A 76 -0.86 6.12 18.70
N THR A 77 0.34 5.74 18.28
CA THR A 77 1.52 6.62 18.33
C THR A 77 1.64 7.50 17.07
N PRO A 78 2.37 8.63 17.14
CA PRO A 78 2.67 9.42 15.96
C PRO A 78 3.38 8.63 14.84
N GLY A 79 4.24 7.66 15.21
CA GLY A 79 4.96 6.81 14.26
C GLY A 79 4.06 5.92 13.40
N GLN A 80 2.90 5.52 13.94
CA GLN A 80 1.88 4.76 13.21
C GLN A 80 1.18 5.59 12.14
N GLN A 81 1.10 6.91 12.29
CA GLN A 81 0.33 7.75 11.39
C GLN A 81 0.93 7.75 9.99
N LYS A 82 0.06 7.73 8.99
CA LYS A 82 0.46 7.95 7.59
C LYS A 82 0.94 9.37 7.39
N VAL A 83 1.91 9.55 6.49
CA VAL A 83 2.34 10.91 6.10
C VAL A 83 1.18 11.64 5.42
N PRO A 84 0.94 12.93 5.73
CA PRO A 84 -0.27 13.65 5.29
C PRO A 84 -0.51 13.64 3.78
N GLY A 85 0.57 13.63 2.99
CA GLY A 85 0.46 13.63 1.52
C GLY A 85 -0.06 12.32 0.91
N THR A 86 -0.30 11.28 1.72
CA THR A 86 -0.86 9.99 1.30
C THR A 86 -2.27 9.74 1.88
N LEU A 87 -2.90 10.79 2.42
CA LEU A 87 -4.24 10.72 2.98
C LEU A 87 -5.25 11.45 2.11
N LEU A 88 -6.38 10.79 1.84
CA LEU A 88 -7.53 11.40 1.18
C LEU A 88 -8.62 11.80 2.19
N PRO A 89 -9.45 12.81 1.87
CA PRO A 89 -10.46 13.31 2.82
C PRO A 89 -11.50 12.26 3.23
N HIS A 90 -12.09 11.58 2.26
CA HIS A 90 -13.13 10.56 2.49
C HIS A 90 -12.49 9.18 2.63
N ARG A 91 -12.04 8.86 3.85
CA ARG A 91 -11.36 7.61 4.16
C ARG A 91 -12.00 6.87 5.33
N PHE A 92 -11.77 5.57 5.38
CA PHE A 92 -12.18 4.70 6.47
C PHE A 92 -11.04 3.77 6.88
N THR A 93 -10.77 3.68 8.18
CA THR A 93 -9.76 2.76 8.72
C THR A 93 -10.42 1.46 9.17
N VAL A 94 -9.93 0.36 8.67
CA VAL A 94 -10.37 -1.00 8.98
C VAL A 94 -9.38 -1.60 9.96
N PRO A 95 -9.77 -1.80 11.23
CA PRO A 95 -8.88 -2.38 12.24
C PRO A 95 -8.55 -3.84 11.93
N ASN A 96 -7.42 -4.33 12.47
CA ASN A 96 -7.02 -5.73 12.31
C ASN A 96 -7.83 -6.69 13.22
N ARG A 97 -9.14 -6.66 13.05
CA ARG A 97 -10.13 -7.57 13.67
C ARG A 97 -11.38 -7.61 12.81
N PRO A 98 -12.19 -8.69 12.88
CA PRO A 98 -13.43 -8.74 12.12
C PRO A 98 -14.36 -7.57 12.47
N ILE A 99 -14.88 -6.88 11.44
CA ILE A 99 -15.90 -5.84 11.57
C ILE A 99 -16.92 -5.97 10.44
N LEU A 100 -18.09 -5.36 10.64
CA LEU A 100 -19.00 -5.10 9.54
C LEU A 100 -18.46 -3.91 8.73
N LEU A 101 -18.06 -4.15 7.48
CA LEU A 101 -17.55 -3.10 6.61
C LEU A 101 -18.66 -2.14 6.20
N PRO A 102 -18.41 -0.82 6.20
CA PRO A 102 -19.34 0.16 5.65
C PRO A 102 -19.50 -0.02 4.14
N LYS A 103 -20.40 0.76 3.54
CA LYS A 103 -20.40 0.93 2.09
C LYS A 103 -19.09 1.57 1.64
N LEU A 104 -18.44 0.98 0.63
CA LEU A 104 -17.17 1.50 0.12
C LEU A 104 -17.36 2.74 -0.75
N ASP A 105 -18.50 2.90 -1.38
CA ASP A 105 -18.89 4.15 -2.04
C ASP A 105 -19.63 5.05 -1.03
N PRO A 106 -19.23 6.31 -0.83
CA PRO A 106 -18.32 7.15 -1.61
C PRO A 106 -16.88 7.26 -1.07
N LEU A 107 -16.36 6.26 -0.38
CA LEU A 107 -14.99 6.32 0.16
C LEU A 107 -13.97 6.44 -0.98
N GLN A 108 -12.99 7.33 -0.77
CA GLN A 108 -11.85 7.50 -1.67
C GLN A 108 -10.67 6.62 -1.25
N GLN A 109 -10.53 6.37 0.06
CA GLN A 109 -9.44 5.59 0.61
C GLN A 109 -9.91 4.65 1.73
N ILE A 110 -9.42 3.41 1.68
CA ILE A 110 -9.62 2.40 2.71
C ILE A 110 -8.26 2.08 3.31
N ILE A 111 -8.09 2.28 4.61
CA ILE A 111 -6.84 2.02 5.31
C ILE A 111 -7.00 0.73 6.10
N LEU A 112 -6.24 -0.29 5.75
CA LEU A 112 -6.24 -1.62 6.38
C LEU A 112 -5.11 -1.68 7.40
N GLU A 113 -5.42 -1.80 8.68
CA GLU A 113 -4.43 -2.02 9.73
C GLU A 113 -3.94 -3.46 9.73
N LYS A 114 -2.66 -3.67 9.99
CA LYS A 114 -2.06 -5.01 10.11
C LYS A 114 -1.03 -5.08 11.23
N GLN A 115 -0.78 -6.29 11.71
CA GLN A 115 0.20 -6.62 12.74
C GLN A 115 1.20 -7.70 12.26
N ALA A 116 1.25 -7.90 10.95
CA ALA A 116 2.17 -8.79 10.26
C ALA A 116 2.56 -8.19 8.90
N PHE A 117 3.57 -8.76 8.24
CA PHE A 117 4.07 -8.24 6.96
C PHE A 117 3.00 -8.22 5.86
N ASP A 118 2.12 -9.22 5.84
CA ASP A 118 1.08 -9.34 4.82
C ASP A 118 -0.22 -8.68 5.28
N VAL A 119 -0.73 -7.74 4.51
CA VAL A 119 -2.00 -7.07 4.77
C VAL A 119 -3.20 -8.02 4.70
N PHE A 120 -3.07 -9.14 4.00
CA PHE A 120 -4.11 -10.16 3.92
C PHE A 120 -4.24 -11.01 5.19
N THR A 121 -3.42 -10.76 6.21
CA THR A 121 -3.66 -11.25 7.58
C THR A 121 -4.77 -10.49 8.30
N ASN A 122 -5.13 -9.28 7.86
CA ASN A 122 -6.33 -8.59 8.34
C ASN A 122 -7.57 -9.32 7.80
N PRO A 123 -8.47 -9.78 8.67
CA PRO A 123 -9.60 -10.63 8.28
C PRO A 123 -10.63 -9.96 7.36
N ASN A 124 -10.53 -8.66 7.16
CA ASN A 124 -11.43 -7.91 6.30
C ASN A 124 -10.85 -7.64 4.89
N THR A 125 -9.55 -7.91 4.66
CA THR A 125 -8.87 -7.50 3.42
C THR A 125 -9.48 -8.17 2.19
N ASP A 126 -9.73 -9.47 2.25
CA ASP A 126 -10.32 -10.20 1.12
C ASP A 126 -11.71 -9.67 0.77
N GLU A 127 -12.54 -9.35 1.75
CA GLU A 127 -13.86 -8.78 1.53
C GLU A 127 -13.78 -7.35 0.95
N VAL A 128 -12.83 -6.53 1.40
CA VAL A 128 -12.60 -5.19 0.81
C VAL A 128 -12.22 -5.32 -0.65
N VAL A 129 -11.28 -6.20 -0.98
CA VAL A 129 -10.82 -6.40 -2.36
C VAL A 129 -11.94 -6.95 -3.23
N HIS A 130 -12.68 -7.95 -2.76
CA HIS A 130 -13.81 -8.54 -3.48
C HIS A 130 -14.89 -7.50 -3.84
N ARG A 131 -15.21 -6.58 -2.92
CA ARG A 131 -16.18 -5.49 -3.17
C ARG A 131 -15.69 -4.46 -4.19
N LEU A 132 -14.41 -4.35 -4.42
CA LEU A 132 -13.84 -3.46 -5.45
C LEU A 132 -13.86 -4.10 -6.83
N GLY A 133 -13.75 -5.42 -6.92
CA GLY A 133 -13.84 -6.19 -8.15
C GLY A 133 -12.86 -7.35 -8.24
N GLU A 134 -13.04 -8.18 -9.25
CA GLU A 134 -12.14 -9.28 -9.59
C GLU A 134 -11.18 -8.88 -10.72
N GLY A 135 -10.01 -9.51 -10.79
CA GLY A 135 -9.05 -9.27 -11.86
C GLY A 135 -8.55 -7.82 -11.99
N LEU A 136 -8.59 -7.07 -10.89
CA LEU A 136 -8.21 -5.65 -10.83
C LEU A 136 -6.77 -5.43 -11.33
N ARG A 137 -6.52 -4.27 -11.90
CA ARG A 137 -5.18 -3.73 -12.08
C ARG A 137 -4.80 -2.93 -10.84
N VAL A 138 -3.81 -3.41 -10.12
CA VAL A 138 -3.34 -2.78 -8.88
C VAL A 138 -2.07 -1.99 -9.15
N VAL A 139 -2.13 -0.67 -8.96
CA VAL A 139 -0.97 0.23 -8.97
C VAL A 139 -0.37 0.22 -7.57
N LEU A 140 0.70 -0.56 -7.38
CA LEU A 140 1.31 -0.83 -6.08
C LEU A 140 2.51 0.08 -5.84
N TYR A 141 2.61 0.67 -4.63
CA TYR A 141 3.73 1.52 -4.21
C TYR A 141 3.84 1.58 -2.68
N GLY A 142 4.90 2.18 -2.15
CA GLY A 142 5.14 2.33 -0.71
C GLY A 142 6.38 1.61 -0.21
N VAL A 143 6.39 1.18 1.05
CA VAL A 143 7.56 0.59 1.72
C VAL A 143 7.22 -0.66 2.53
N THR A 144 8.15 -1.57 2.72
CA THR A 144 9.45 -1.70 2.05
C THR A 144 9.35 -2.67 0.89
N THR A 145 10.07 -2.38 -0.21
CA THR A 145 10.04 -3.20 -1.43
C THR A 145 10.28 -4.68 -1.15
N ASP A 146 11.22 -4.97 -0.27
CA ASP A 146 11.72 -6.32 0.03
C ASP A 146 10.89 -7.07 1.09
N ILE A 147 9.92 -6.41 1.76
CA ILE A 147 9.11 -7.04 2.81
C ILE A 147 7.62 -6.83 2.54
N CYS A 148 7.02 -5.74 3.03
CA CYS A 148 5.57 -5.53 3.00
C CYS A 148 5.03 -5.35 1.57
N VAL A 149 5.74 -4.58 0.72
CA VAL A 149 5.37 -4.42 -0.70
C VAL A 149 5.44 -5.78 -1.43
N ALA A 150 6.52 -6.55 -1.20
CA ALA A 150 6.65 -7.88 -1.79
C ALA A 150 5.54 -8.84 -1.34
N ARG A 151 5.15 -8.80 -0.05
CA ARG A 151 4.04 -9.61 0.48
C ARG A 151 2.71 -9.22 -0.15
N ALA A 152 2.38 -7.94 -0.15
CA ALA A 152 1.17 -7.44 -0.79
C ALA A 152 1.12 -7.81 -2.28
N ALA A 153 2.23 -7.61 -3.01
CA ALA A 153 2.35 -7.96 -4.43
C ALA A 153 2.05 -9.45 -4.68
N ASN A 154 2.69 -10.33 -3.90
CA ASN A 154 2.48 -11.77 -4.03
C ASN A 154 1.05 -12.19 -3.72
N SER A 155 0.48 -11.70 -2.62
CA SER A 155 -0.88 -12.01 -2.20
C SER A 155 -1.93 -11.51 -3.19
N LEU A 156 -1.67 -10.39 -3.88
CA LEU A 156 -2.52 -9.88 -4.96
C LEU A 156 -2.43 -10.73 -6.23
N LEU A 157 -1.20 -11.14 -6.63
CA LEU A 157 -1.00 -12.05 -7.77
C LEU A 157 -1.66 -13.41 -7.52
N ASP A 158 -1.54 -13.96 -6.30
CA ASP A 158 -2.19 -15.23 -5.91
C ASP A 158 -3.71 -15.19 -6.04
N ARG A 159 -4.30 -13.99 -5.93
CA ARG A 159 -5.75 -13.73 -6.08
C ARG A 159 -6.17 -13.38 -7.51
N GLY A 160 -5.25 -13.48 -8.47
CA GLY A 160 -5.53 -13.24 -9.89
C GLY A 160 -5.60 -11.77 -10.29
N HIS A 161 -5.10 -10.85 -9.46
CA HIS A 161 -4.99 -9.44 -9.82
C HIS A 161 -3.74 -9.18 -10.67
N ARG A 162 -3.81 -8.16 -11.52
CA ARG A 162 -2.66 -7.65 -12.29
C ARG A 162 -1.95 -6.60 -11.46
N VAL A 163 -0.67 -6.78 -11.15
CA VAL A 163 0.07 -5.89 -10.26
C VAL A 163 1.16 -5.12 -11.01
N ASP A 164 1.06 -3.80 -10.98
CA ASP A 164 2.01 -2.85 -11.56
C ASP A 164 2.72 -2.12 -10.40
N LEU A 165 3.97 -2.49 -10.11
CA LEU A 165 4.78 -1.86 -9.06
C LEU A 165 5.50 -0.62 -9.61
N VAL A 166 5.25 0.54 -8.99
CA VAL A 166 5.84 1.83 -9.40
C VAL A 166 7.26 1.97 -8.83
N LYS A 167 8.26 1.89 -9.71
CA LYS A 167 9.69 1.85 -9.32
C LYS A 167 10.16 3.07 -8.53
N GLU A 168 9.67 4.25 -8.92
CA GLU A 168 10.07 5.53 -8.32
C GLU A 168 9.32 5.84 -7.02
N ALA A 169 8.40 4.97 -6.61
CA ALA A 169 7.55 5.15 -5.43
C ALA A 169 7.69 4.02 -4.42
N THR A 170 8.82 3.29 -4.46
CA THR A 170 9.15 2.26 -3.46
C THR A 170 10.63 2.30 -3.08
N VAL A 171 10.91 1.94 -1.81
CA VAL A 171 12.27 1.85 -1.26
C VAL A 171 12.41 0.57 -0.45
N ALA A 172 13.58 -0.06 -0.54
CA ALA A 172 13.91 -1.29 0.17
C ALA A 172 14.73 -1.04 1.42
N LEU A 173 14.55 -1.87 2.42
CA LEU A 173 15.42 -1.94 3.59
C LEU A 173 16.71 -2.71 3.27
N ASP A 174 16.62 -3.80 2.49
CA ASP A 174 17.76 -4.59 1.99
C ASP A 174 17.72 -4.68 0.45
N LEU A 175 18.71 -4.06 -0.20
CA LEU A 175 18.80 -4.02 -1.67
C LEU A 175 19.05 -5.40 -2.30
N ARG A 176 19.73 -6.33 -1.61
CA ARG A 176 19.96 -7.67 -2.15
C ARG A 176 18.65 -8.47 -2.16
N ARG A 177 17.91 -8.40 -1.06
CA ARG A 177 16.60 -9.02 -0.92
C ARG A 177 15.63 -8.42 -1.93
N ALA A 178 15.60 -7.08 -2.07
CA ALA A 178 14.77 -6.40 -3.04
C ALA A 178 15.00 -6.89 -4.48
N ARG A 179 16.26 -7.05 -4.91
CA ARG A 179 16.57 -7.58 -6.25
C ARG A 179 16.04 -9.01 -6.46
N ALA A 180 16.09 -9.84 -5.44
CA ALA A 180 15.58 -11.21 -5.51
C ALA A 180 14.05 -11.24 -5.59
N VAL A 181 13.35 -10.49 -4.72
CA VAL A 181 11.89 -10.44 -4.72
C VAL A 181 11.32 -9.79 -5.99
N LEU A 182 11.99 -8.75 -6.53
CA LEU A 182 11.56 -8.12 -7.78
C LEU A 182 11.70 -9.06 -8.99
N ARG A 183 12.74 -9.88 -9.05
CA ARG A 183 12.85 -10.93 -10.08
C ARG A 183 11.71 -11.93 -9.97
N SER A 184 11.49 -12.49 -8.78
CA SER A 184 10.39 -13.42 -8.53
C SER A 184 9.02 -12.80 -8.85
N PHE A 185 8.82 -11.52 -8.54
CA PHE A 185 7.61 -10.77 -8.86
C PHE A 185 7.36 -10.71 -10.38
N ILE A 186 8.41 -10.41 -11.17
CA ILE A 186 8.32 -10.37 -12.64
C ILE A 186 8.05 -11.79 -13.19
N ASP A 187 8.77 -12.81 -12.69
CA ASP A 187 8.60 -14.21 -13.12
C ASP A 187 7.17 -14.72 -12.88
N ARG A 188 6.47 -14.14 -11.89
CA ARG A 188 5.06 -14.42 -11.57
C ARG A 188 4.06 -13.56 -12.34
N GLY A 189 4.50 -12.76 -13.30
CA GLY A 189 3.64 -11.91 -14.13
C GLY A 189 3.41 -10.51 -13.60
N GLY A 190 4.05 -10.11 -12.52
CA GLY A 190 4.04 -8.72 -12.05
C GLY A 190 4.83 -7.81 -12.98
N ARG A 191 4.50 -6.53 -13.02
CA ARG A 191 5.14 -5.54 -13.89
C ARG A 191 5.81 -4.44 -13.10
N LEU A 192 7.03 -4.06 -13.49
CA LEU A 192 7.68 -2.83 -13.02
C LEU A 192 7.34 -1.70 -13.98
N VAL A 193 6.74 -0.64 -13.48
CA VAL A 193 6.29 0.50 -14.25
C VAL A 193 6.90 1.80 -13.73
N SER A 194 6.89 2.84 -14.56
CA SER A 194 7.24 4.20 -14.15
C SER A 194 5.98 4.98 -13.75
N ILE A 195 6.16 6.08 -13.04
CA ILE A 195 5.07 7.04 -12.74
C ILE A 195 4.44 7.57 -14.03
N ASN A 196 5.25 7.80 -15.08
CA ASN A 196 4.74 8.28 -16.36
C ASN A 196 3.80 7.28 -17.03
N ASP A 197 4.05 5.98 -16.89
CA ASP A 197 3.17 4.94 -17.40
C ASP A 197 1.79 5.01 -16.70
N ILE A 198 1.77 5.28 -15.39
CA ILE A 198 0.53 5.38 -14.60
C ILE A 198 -0.32 6.57 -15.06
N ALA A 199 0.28 7.71 -15.38
CA ALA A 199 -0.43 8.88 -15.88
C ALA A 199 -1.19 8.61 -17.21
N THR A 200 -0.78 7.60 -17.97
CA THR A 200 -1.46 7.19 -19.22
C THR A 200 -2.64 6.26 -18.97
N TYR A 201 -2.66 5.46 -17.92
CA TYR A 201 -3.78 4.55 -17.59
C TYR A 201 -5.09 5.30 -17.38
N ALA A 202 -4.99 6.49 -16.91
CA ALA A 202 -6.07 7.37 -16.56
C ALA A 202 -6.69 8.13 -17.73
N ARG A 203 -5.96 8.28 -18.82
CA ARG A 203 -6.42 8.99 -20.03
C ARG A 203 -7.08 8.05 -21.05
N ALA A 204 -6.97 6.74 -20.83
CA ALA A 204 -7.47 5.72 -21.77
C ALA A 204 -8.83 5.13 -21.37
N ALA A 205 -9.51 5.71 -20.36
CA ALA A 205 -10.84 5.34 -19.88
C ALA A 205 -11.90 6.47 -20.23
#